data_5e90f0ff3bdaf2773ad8b5d4863f653a
#
_entry.id   5e90f0ff3bdaf2773ad8b5d4863f653a
#
_cell.length_a   1.000
_cell.length_b   1.000
_cell.length_c   1.000
_cell.angle_alpha   90.00
_cell.angle_beta   90.00
_cell.angle_gamma   90.00
#
_symmetry.space_group_name_H-M   'P 1'
#
loop_
_entity.id
_entity.type
_entity.pdbx_description
1 polymer ?
#
loop_
_entity_poly.entity_id
_entity_poly.type
_entity_poly.pdbx_seq_one_letter_code
_entity_poly.pdbx_strand_id
1 'polypeptide(L)'
;MNAEVRSKYEFWCQSPIFDEATKAELKAIENDETEIFDRFYKDLEFGTGGLRGVLGAGTNRMNVYTVSKATQGLANYIIQQNGQDKGVAIAYDSRRMSPEFANEAALCFAANGIKAYVFDSLRPTPELSFALRELGCISGIVITASHNPPEYNGYKVYWEDGAQITYPKDVEIISEAGRVTDFAAIKKMSLEEAKAAGLYEVIGADIDDKYMAALKKLVLHPEAIKAQASKLKIVYTPLHGTGNVPVRRVLKELEIGRAHV
;
A
#
# COMPACT_ATOMS: atom_id res chain seq x y z
N MET A 1 30.74 -3.26 -14.50
CA MET A 1 29.24 -3.26 -14.65
C MET A 1 28.85 -3.98 -15.93
N ASN A 2 27.82 -4.85 -15.92
CA ASN A 2 27.38 -5.54 -17.14
C ASN A 2 26.56 -4.60 -18.06
N ALA A 3 26.50 -4.94 -19.38
CA ALA A 3 25.87 -4.07 -20.39
C ALA A 3 24.35 -3.87 -20.15
N GLU A 4 23.64 -4.88 -19.65
CA GLU A 4 22.20 -4.81 -19.37
C GLU A 4 21.89 -3.82 -18.24
N VAL A 5 22.64 -3.91 -17.13
CA VAL A 5 22.50 -2.98 -15.99
C VAL A 5 22.77 -1.55 -16.42
N ARG A 6 23.82 -1.34 -17.23
CA ARG A 6 24.13 -0.01 -17.77
C ARG A 6 23.02 0.53 -18.65
N SER A 7 22.48 -0.29 -19.54
CA SER A 7 21.37 0.10 -20.42
C SER A 7 20.12 0.50 -19.64
N LYS A 8 19.75 -0.25 -18.61
CA LYS A 8 18.62 0.10 -17.71
C LYS A 8 18.85 1.43 -17.00
N TYR A 9 20.06 1.62 -16.44
CA TYR A 9 20.43 2.87 -15.78
C TYR A 9 20.35 4.08 -16.73
N GLU A 10 20.95 3.97 -17.92
CA GLU A 10 20.94 5.04 -18.93
C GLU A 10 19.51 5.34 -19.41
N PHE A 11 18.68 4.32 -19.60
CA PHE A 11 17.28 4.50 -19.94
C PHE A 11 16.53 5.32 -18.85
N TRP A 12 16.74 5.01 -17.58
CA TRP A 12 16.11 5.76 -16.48
C TRP A 12 16.63 7.20 -16.38
N CYS A 13 17.88 7.44 -16.70
CA CYS A 13 18.47 8.79 -16.72
C CYS A 13 17.96 9.67 -17.87
N GLN A 14 17.65 9.07 -19.04
CA GLN A 14 17.39 9.80 -20.27
C GLN A 14 15.91 9.88 -20.65
N SER A 15 15.12 8.86 -20.27
CA SER A 15 13.73 8.78 -20.68
C SER A 15 12.88 9.89 -20.06
N PRO A 16 11.97 10.51 -20.84
CA PRO A 16 11.02 11.50 -20.32
C PRO A 16 9.94 10.91 -19.41
N ILE A 17 9.85 9.59 -19.30
CA ILE A 17 8.92 8.91 -18.41
C ILE A 17 9.24 9.20 -16.92
N PHE A 18 10.54 9.35 -16.60
CA PHE A 18 11.01 9.57 -15.25
C PHE A 18 11.15 11.06 -14.95
N ASP A 19 10.75 11.46 -13.74
CA ASP A 19 10.82 12.83 -13.31
C ASP A 19 12.25 13.32 -13.04
N GLU A 20 12.42 14.63 -12.94
CA GLU A 20 13.74 15.25 -12.76
C GLU A 20 14.37 14.91 -11.39
N ALA A 21 13.55 14.64 -10.35
CA ALA A 21 14.08 14.25 -9.04
C ALA A 21 14.70 12.83 -9.11
N THR A 22 14.01 11.89 -9.77
CA THR A 22 14.51 10.54 -10.06
C THR A 22 15.82 10.59 -10.87
N LYS A 23 15.88 11.40 -11.92
CA LYS A 23 17.09 11.57 -12.74
C LYS A 23 18.24 12.19 -11.96
N ALA A 24 17.95 13.20 -11.11
CA ALA A 24 18.95 13.82 -10.25
C ALA A 24 19.53 12.84 -9.23
N GLU A 25 18.68 11.99 -8.63
CA GLU A 25 19.11 10.93 -7.71
C GLU A 25 20.05 9.94 -8.42
N LEU A 26 19.70 9.51 -9.64
CA LEU A 26 20.54 8.61 -10.43
C LEU A 26 21.86 9.25 -10.86
N LYS A 27 21.84 10.53 -11.23
CA LYS A 27 23.04 11.27 -11.58
C LYS A 27 24.00 11.39 -10.39
N ALA A 28 23.50 11.50 -9.18
CA ALA A 28 24.35 11.56 -7.98
C ALA A 28 25.20 10.30 -7.75
N ILE A 29 24.81 9.16 -8.33
CA ILE A 29 25.52 7.88 -8.23
C ILE A 29 26.23 7.50 -9.53
N GLU A 30 26.37 8.39 -10.52
CA GLU A 30 26.91 8.08 -11.86
C GLU A 30 28.29 7.42 -11.86
N ASN A 31 29.10 7.68 -10.83
CA ASN A 31 30.43 7.13 -10.64
C ASN A 31 30.49 5.95 -9.64
N ASP A 32 29.34 5.52 -9.09
CA ASP A 32 29.25 4.38 -8.17
C ASP A 32 28.66 3.14 -8.88
N GLU A 33 29.54 2.38 -9.51
CA GLU A 33 29.14 1.14 -10.23
C GLU A 33 28.46 0.10 -9.32
N THR A 34 28.79 0.08 -8.03
CA THR A 34 28.20 -0.88 -7.08
C THR A 34 26.76 -0.50 -6.78
N GLU A 35 26.51 0.77 -6.49
CA GLU A 35 25.17 1.27 -6.25
C GLU A 35 24.29 1.19 -7.51
N ILE A 36 24.81 1.52 -8.69
CA ILE A 36 24.10 1.36 -9.96
C ILE A 36 23.74 -0.12 -10.17
N PHE A 37 24.69 -1.03 -9.95
CA PHE A 37 24.44 -2.45 -10.10
C PHE A 37 23.33 -2.92 -9.15
N ASP A 38 23.37 -2.56 -7.87
CA ASP A 38 22.36 -2.96 -6.89
C ASP A 38 20.95 -2.45 -7.22
N ARG A 39 20.86 -1.26 -7.83
CA ARG A 39 19.57 -0.67 -8.24
C ARG A 39 18.96 -1.26 -9.51
N PHE A 40 19.77 -1.88 -10.39
CA PHE A 40 19.32 -2.27 -11.74
C PHE A 40 19.61 -3.73 -12.14
N TYR A 41 20.28 -4.54 -11.30
CA TYR A 41 20.63 -5.93 -11.66
C TYR A 41 19.42 -6.84 -11.81
N LYS A 42 18.30 -6.48 -11.19
CA LYS A 42 17.00 -7.14 -11.32
C LYS A 42 15.85 -6.16 -11.17
N ASP A 43 14.65 -6.60 -11.45
CA ASP A 43 13.44 -5.90 -11.04
C ASP A 43 13.13 -6.25 -9.57
N LEU A 44 12.45 -5.33 -8.87
CA LEU A 44 11.97 -5.59 -7.52
C LEU A 44 10.99 -6.77 -7.55
N GLU A 45 11.34 -7.82 -6.82
CA GLU A 45 10.57 -9.06 -6.83
C GLU A 45 9.25 -8.88 -6.06
N PHE A 46 8.19 -9.33 -6.69
CA PHE A 46 6.92 -9.55 -6.01
C PHE A 46 7.06 -10.86 -5.22
N GLY A 47 7.38 -10.75 -3.92
CA GLY A 47 7.46 -11.91 -3.03
C GLY A 47 6.05 -12.42 -2.67
N THR A 48 5.98 -13.40 -1.78
CA THR A 48 4.69 -13.95 -1.30
C THR A 48 3.77 -12.84 -0.79
N GLY A 49 2.81 -12.43 -1.64
CA GLY A 49 1.78 -11.44 -1.31
C GLY A 49 2.16 -9.96 -1.46
N GLY A 50 3.26 -9.59 -2.12
CA GLY A 50 3.55 -8.19 -2.42
C GLY A 50 5.01 -7.83 -2.68
N LEU A 51 5.27 -6.53 -2.88
CA LEU A 51 6.61 -5.97 -3.04
C LEU A 51 7.19 -5.52 -1.69
N ARG A 52 8.51 -5.58 -1.57
CA ARG A 52 9.26 -4.97 -0.48
C ARG A 52 10.67 -4.60 -0.94
N GLY A 53 11.10 -3.39 -0.67
CA GLY A 53 12.43 -2.92 -1.05
C GLY A 53 12.82 -1.61 -0.39
N VAL A 54 14.08 -1.24 -0.59
CA VAL A 54 14.60 0.07 -0.20
C VAL A 54 14.00 1.14 -1.10
N LEU A 55 13.68 2.30 -0.55
CA LEU A 55 13.22 3.48 -1.28
C LEU A 55 14.34 4.02 -2.17
N GLY A 56 14.01 4.45 -3.39
CA GLY A 56 14.93 5.10 -4.30
C GLY A 56 14.63 4.84 -5.78
N ALA A 57 15.40 5.49 -6.64
CA ALA A 57 15.33 5.31 -8.08
C ALA A 57 15.97 3.98 -8.50
N GLY A 58 15.36 3.29 -9.45
CA GLY A 58 15.83 2.02 -10.02
C GLY A 58 14.79 0.92 -10.02
N THR A 59 15.03 -0.12 -10.82
CA THR A 59 14.09 -1.24 -10.97
C THR A 59 14.05 -2.15 -9.76
N ASN A 60 15.12 -2.21 -8.96
CA ASN A 60 15.23 -2.97 -7.71
C ASN A 60 15.02 -2.07 -6.47
N ARG A 61 14.16 -1.07 -6.59
CA ARG A 61 13.82 -0.11 -5.52
C ARG A 61 12.32 0.12 -5.46
N MET A 62 11.83 0.50 -4.27
CA MET A 62 10.47 1.02 -4.08
C MET A 62 10.42 2.48 -4.50
N ASN A 63 9.66 2.77 -5.53
CA ASN A 63 9.37 4.11 -6.06
C ASN A 63 8.01 4.13 -6.76
N VAL A 64 7.56 5.29 -7.18
CA VAL A 64 6.25 5.44 -7.85
C VAL A 64 6.15 4.60 -9.12
N TYR A 65 7.23 4.38 -9.84
CA TYR A 65 7.24 3.62 -11.10
C TYR A 65 7.09 2.11 -10.86
N THR A 66 7.82 1.57 -9.87
CA THR A 66 7.71 0.13 -9.50
C THR A 66 6.37 -0.17 -8.84
N VAL A 67 5.81 0.77 -8.08
CA VAL A 67 4.44 0.69 -7.54
C VAL A 67 3.42 0.73 -8.67
N SER A 68 3.53 1.66 -9.62
CA SER A 68 2.62 1.74 -10.79
C SER A 68 2.68 0.46 -11.62
N LYS A 69 3.89 -0.09 -11.86
CA LYS A 69 4.09 -1.36 -12.58
C LYS A 69 3.35 -2.51 -11.90
N ALA A 70 3.52 -2.67 -10.60
CA ALA A 70 2.84 -3.69 -9.81
C ALA A 70 1.32 -3.50 -9.82
N THR A 71 0.87 -2.25 -9.70
CA THR A 71 -0.55 -1.91 -9.71
C THR A 71 -1.18 -2.16 -11.08
N GLN A 72 -0.49 -1.86 -12.17
CA GLN A 72 -0.97 -2.19 -13.52
C GLN A 72 -1.13 -3.70 -13.69
N GLY A 73 -0.18 -4.49 -13.20
CA GLY A 73 -0.28 -5.95 -13.22
C GLY A 73 -1.49 -6.45 -12.40
N LEU A 74 -1.69 -5.92 -11.20
CA LEU A 74 -2.85 -6.26 -10.38
C LEU A 74 -4.16 -5.82 -11.03
N ALA A 75 -4.21 -4.64 -11.67
CA ALA A 75 -5.38 -4.16 -12.42
C ALA A 75 -5.71 -5.08 -13.60
N ASN A 76 -4.70 -5.51 -14.37
CA ASN A 76 -4.87 -6.47 -15.45
C ASN A 76 -5.47 -7.79 -14.95
N TYR A 77 -4.96 -8.30 -13.83
CA TYR A 77 -5.49 -9.51 -13.20
C TYR A 77 -6.94 -9.35 -12.73
N ILE A 78 -7.27 -8.23 -12.07
CA ILE A 78 -8.65 -7.93 -11.63
C ILE A 78 -9.61 -7.91 -12.84
N ILE A 79 -9.21 -7.30 -13.95
CA ILE A 79 -10.02 -7.26 -15.18
C ILE A 79 -10.23 -8.67 -15.75
N GLN A 80 -9.19 -9.50 -15.77
CA GLN A 80 -9.29 -10.90 -16.22
C GLN A 80 -10.26 -11.73 -15.33
N GLN A 81 -10.38 -11.37 -14.06
CA GLN A 81 -11.33 -11.99 -13.13
C GLN A 81 -12.74 -11.36 -13.20
N ASN A 82 -12.99 -10.42 -14.12
CA ASN A 82 -14.23 -9.64 -14.23
C ASN A 82 -14.62 -8.92 -12.93
N GLY A 83 -13.62 -8.46 -12.17
CA GLY A 83 -13.79 -7.86 -10.85
C GLY A 83 -13.73 -6.33 -10.80
N GLN A 84 -13.59 -5.64 -11.94
CA GLN A 84 -13.39 -4.19 -11.98
C GLN A 84 -14.50 -3.39 -11.31
N ASP A 85 -15.75 -3.86 -11.38
CA ASP A 85 -16.91 -3.15 -10.82
C ASP A 85 -16.95 -3.18 -9.28
N LYS A 86 -16.21 -4.11 -8.65
CA LYS A 86 -16.14 -4.22 -7.18
C LYS A 86 -15.19 -3.19 -6.54
N GLY A 87 -14.22 -2.69 -7.29
CA GLY A 87 -13.24 -1.74 -6.79
C GLY A 87 -12.18 -2.35 -5.88
N VAL A 88 -11.30 -1.48 -5.36
CA VAL A 88 -10.17 -1.83 -4.45
C VAL A 88 -10.11 -0.89 -3.27
N ALA A 89 -9.77 -1.41 -2.07
CA ALA A 89 -9.51 -0.61 -0.87
C ALA A 89 -8.01 -0.40 -0.68
N ILE A 90 -7.59 0.80 -0.24
CA ILE A 90 -6.18 1.17 -0.10
C ILE A 90 -5.92 1.78 1.26
N ALA A 91 -5.05 1.15 2.05
CA ALA A 91 -4.53 1.67 3.30
C ALA A 91 -3.01 1.84 3.26
N TYR A 92 -2.48 2.64 4.15
CA TYR A 92 -1.05 2.91 4.23
C TYR A 92 -0.62 3.19 5.67
N ASP A 93 0.67 3.03 5.94
CA ASP A 93 1.28 3.30 7.23
C ASP A 93 1.99 4.67 7.30
N SER A 94 2.73 4.92 8.37
CA SER A 94 3.44 6.18 8.62
C SER A 94 4.80 6.29 7.93
N ARG A 95 5.20 5.33 7.10
CA ARG A 95 6.50 5.35 6.42
C ARG A 95 6.56 6.46 5.38
N ARG A 96 7.78 6.92 5.10
CA ARG A 96 8.04 7.85 3.99
C ARG A 96 7.51 7.25 2.69
N MET A 97 6.89 8.08 1.86
CA MET A 97 6.29 7.74 0.57
C MET A 97 5.04 6.86 0.64
N SER A 98 4.55 6.46 1.84
CA SER A 98 3.36 5.61 1.92
C SER A 98 2.11 6.29 1.37
N PRO A 99 1.80 7.56 1.69
CA PRO A 99 0.67 8.27 1.09
C PRO A 99 0.83 8.45 -0.42
N GLU A 100 2.03 8.78 -0.90
CA GLU A 100 2.33 8.98 -2.32
C GLU A 100 2.13 7.68 -3.11
N PHE A 101 2.63 6.55 -2.59
CA PHE A 101 2.44 5.24 -3.22
C PHE A 101 0.99 4.80 -3.19
N ALA A 102 0.25 5.08 -2.12
CA ALA A 102 -1.18 4.80 -2.05
C ALA A 102 -1.97 5.59 -3.11
N ASN A 103 -1.65 6.87 -3.27
CA ASN A 103 -2.26 7.72 -4.28
C ASN A 103 -1.89 7.28 -5.70
N GLU A 104 -0.61 6.98 -5.98
CA GLU A 104 -0.17 6.49 -7.29
C GLU A 104 -0.89 5.19 -7.67
N ALA A 105 -1.00 4.24 -6.74
CA ALA A 105 -1.75 3.01 -6.97
C ALA A 105 -3.24 3.30 -7.26
N ALA A 106 -3.87 4.18 -6.49
CA ALA A 106 -5.27 4.55 -6.69
C ALA A 106 -5.52 5.14 -8.08
N LEU A 107 -4.65 6.04 -8.54
CA LEU A 107 -4.74 6.67 -9.85
C LEU A 107 -4.50 5.68 -10.99
N CYS A 108 -3.61 4.70 -10.80
CA CYS A 108 -3.42 3.62 -11.76
C CYS A 108 -4.66 2.72 -11.84
N PHE A 109 -5.29 2.33 -10.72
CA PHE A 109 -6.55 1.60 -10.74
C PHE A 109 -7.66 2.39 -11.43
N ALA A 110 -7.83 3.67 -11.09
CA ALA A 110 -8.82 4.55 -11.70
C ALA A 110 -8.64 4.63 -13.22
N ALA A 111 -7.40 4.77 -13.71
CA ALA A 111 -7.08 4.79 -15.14
C ALA A 111 -7.41 3.45 -15.87
N ASN A 112 -7.53 2.37 -15.11
CA ASN A 112 -8.00 1.07 -15.61
C ASN A 112 -9.51 0.83 -15.40
N GLY A 113 -10.26 1.86 -14.99
CA GLY A 113 -11.70 1.78 -14.74
C GLY A 113 -12.08 1.07 -13.44
N ILE A 114 -11.14 0.88 -12.53
CA ILE A 114 -11.34 0.23 -11.24
C ILE A 114 -11.44 1.31 -10.16
N LYS A 115 -12.56 1.37 -9.45
CA LYS A 115 -12.75 2.33 -8.37
C LYS A 115 -11.80 2.06 -7.20
N ALA A 116 -11.10 3.09 -6.72
CA ALA A 116 -10.21 3.04 -5.58
C ALA A 116 -10.84 3.76 -4.38
N TYR A 117 -10.94 3.06 -3.25
CA TYR A 117 -11.33 3.59 -1.95
C TYR A 117 -10.07 3.79 -1.12
N VAL A 118 -9.66 5.03 -0.90
CA VAL A 118 -8.39 5.38 -0.26
C VAL A 118 -8.66 5.95 1.13
N PHE A 119 -8.04 5.40 2.17
CA PHE A 119 -8.15 5.98 3.50
C PHE A 119 -7.57 7.41 3.55
N ASP A 120 -8.26 8.30 4.26
CA ASP A 120 -7.89 9.71 4.42
C ASP A 120 -6.57 9.91 5.20
N SER A 121 -6.22 8.94 6.01
CA SER A 121 -4.99 8.91 6.80
C SER A 121 -4.58 7.47 7.07
N LEU A 122 -3.43 7.28 7.71
CA LEU A 122 -2.90 5.94 7.99
C LEU A 122 -3.90 5.05 8.75
N ARG A 123 -4.00 3.79 8.35
CA ARG A 123 -4.83 2.76 8.99
C ARG A 123 -4.06 1.44 9.10
N PRO A 124 -4.36 0.65 10.16
CA PRO A 124 -3.71 -0.64 10.35
C PRO A 124 -4.20 -1.69 9.35
N THR A 125 -3.34 -2.63 9.03
CA THR A 125 -3.63 -3.76 8.13
C THR A 125 -4.96 -4.50 8.45
N PRO A 126 -5.32 -4.79 9.72
CA PRO A 126 -6.60 -5.41 10.02
C PRO A 126 -7.81 -4.57 9.62
N GLU A 127 -7.69 -3.26 9.64
CA GLU A 127 -8.75 -2.35 9.22
C GLU A 127 -8.92 -2.32 7.70
N LEU A 128 -7.82 -2.47 6.92
CA LEU A 128 -7.96 -2.71 5.49
C LEU A 128 -8.71 -4.00 5.20
N SER A 129 -8.34 -5.11 5.86
CA SER A 129 -9.02 -6.40 5.70
C SER A 129 -10.52 -6.30 6.01
N PHE A 130 -10.89 -5.48 6.98
CA PHE A 130 -12.28 -5.18 7.31
C PHE A 130 -12.95 -4.32 6.23
N ALA A 131 -12.31 -3.21 5.83
CA ALA A 131 -12.84 -2.26 4.86
C ALA A 131 -13.12 -2.91 3.50
N LEU A 132 -12.19 -3.70 3.02
CA LEU A 132 -12.30 -4.43 1.74
C LEU A 132 -13.55 -5.33 1.72
N ARG A 133 -13.84 -6.05 2.81
CA ARG A 133 -15.04 -6.91 2.92
C ARG A 133 -16.32 -6.08 3.12
N GLU A 134 -16.25 -5.03 3.91
CA GLU A 134 -17.37 -4.13 4.19
C GLU A 134 -17.84 -3.37 2.94
N LEU A 135 -16.90 -2.98 2.08
CA LEU A 135 -17.16 -2.30 0.81
C LEU A 135 -17.45 -3.27 -0.35
N GLY A 136 -17.27 -4.58 -0.15
CA GLY A 136 -17.41 -5.59 -1.20
C GLY A 136 -16.35 -5.50 -2.30
N CYS A 137 -15.16 -4.99 -1.98
CA CYS A 137 -14.06 -4.87 -2.93
C CYS A 137 -13.52 -6.23 -3.37
N ILE A 138 -13.04 -6.33 -4.63
CA ILE A 138 -12.37 -7.54 -5.15
C ILE A 138 -10.98 -7.72 -4.57
N SER A 139 -10.30 -6.60 -4.28
CA SER A 139 -8.93 -6.61 -3.79
C SER A 139 -8.69 -5.41 -2.87
N GLY A 140 -7.59 -5.45 -2.14
CA GLY A 140 -7.11 -4.33 -1.36
C GLY A 140 -5.59 -4.31 -1.31
N ILE A 141 -5.01 -3.15 -1.04
CA ILE A 141 -3.57 -3.00 -0.84
C ILE A 141 -3.26 -2.27 0.46
N VAL A 142 -2.14 -2.66 1.07
CA VAL A 142 -1.54 -1.90 2.18
C VAL A 142 -0.13 -1.49 1.80
N ILE A 143 0.12 -0.20 1.79
CA ILE A 143 1.47 0.34 1.60
C ILE A 143 2.17 0.33 2.95
N THR A 144 3.07 -0.64 3.13
CA THR A 144 3.81 -0.86 4.38
C THR A 144 4.97 -1.82 4.18
N ALA A 145 6.06 -1.63 4.90
CA ALA A 145 7.14 -2.61 5.04
C ALA A 145 7.15 -3.26 6.44
N SER A 146 6.03 -3.22 7.18
CA SER A 146 5.90 -3.86 8.49
C SER A 146 6.95 -3.35 9.51
N HIS A 147 7.88 -4.20 9.95
CA HIS A 147 8.93 -3.91 10.92
C HIS A 147 10.32 -3.72 10.29
N ASN A 148 10.42 -3.64 8.96
CA ASN A 148 11.69 -3.35 8.29
C ASN A 148 12.22 -1.95 8.67
N PRO A 149 13.55 -1.70 8.53
CA PRO A 149 14.15 -0.40 8.72
C PRO A 149 13.46 0.75 7.96
N PRO A 150 13.65 2.01 8.36
CA PRO A 150 12.89 3.15 7.83
C PRO A 150 13.15 3.48 6.36
N GLU A 151 14.25 2.99 5.80
CA GLU A 151 14.58 3.12 4.37
C GLU A 151 13.76 2.18 3.47
N TYR A 152 13.06 1.19 4.05
CA TYR A 152 12.20 0.28 3.30
C TYR A 152 10.76 0.79 3.21
N ASN A 153 10.09 0.44 2.09
CA ASN A 153 8.65 0.42 1.99
C ASN A 153 8.18 -0.86 1.26
N GLY A 154 6.87 -1.06 1.15
CA GLY A 154 6.32 -2.25 0.53
C GLY A 154 4.88 -2.03 0.08
N TYR A 155 4.38 -3.01 -0.66
CA TYR A 155 3.06 -3.02 -1.28
C TYR A 155 2.49 -4.44 -1.09
N LYS A 156 1.54 -4.61 -0.17
CA LYS A 156 0.91 -5.91 0.13
C LYS A 156 -0.46 -6.00 -0.51
N VAL A 157 -0.77 -7.12 -1.12
CA VAL A 157 -2.03 -7.37 -1.80
C VAL A 157 -2.93 -8.29 -0.97
N TYR A 158 -4.21 -7.94 -0.91
CA TYR A 158 -5.29 -8.68 -0.27
C TYR A 158 -6.36 -8.99 -1.30
N TRP A 159 -7.15 -10.07 -1.08
CA TRP A 159 -8.24 -10.45 -1.96
C TRP A 159 -9.59 -10.31 -1.28
N GLU A 160 -10.68 -10.58 -2.00
CA GLU A 160 -12.08 -10.33 -1.56
C GLU A 160 -12.48 -10.99 -0.22
N ASP A 161 -11.76 -12.04 0.20
CA ASP A 161 -11.93 -12.69 1.50
C ASP A 161 -11.33 -11.90 2.68
N GLY A 162 -10.61 -10.83 2.39
CA GLY A 162 -9.89 -10.01 3.38
C GLY A 162 -8.54 -10.57 3.80
N ALA A 163 -8.08 -11.67 3.20
CA ALA A 163 -6.77 -12.25 3.48
C ALA A 163 -5.71 -11.73 2.50
N GLN A 164 -4.45 -11.70 2.94
CA GLN A 164 -3.32 -11.49 2.05
C GLN A 164 -3.26 -12.62 1.03
N ILE A 165 -3.00 -12.27 -0.24
CA ILE A 165 -2.95 -13.28 -1.32
C ILE A 165 -1.92 -14.37 -1.03
N THR A 166 -2.26 -15.59 -1.44
CA THR A 166 -1.42 -16.79 -1.39
C THR A 166 -1.55 -17.55 -2.71
N TYR A 167 -0.81 -18.62 -2.86
CA TYR A 167 -0.91 -19.51 -4.02
C TYR A 167 -2.37 -19.95 -4.26
N PRO A 168 -2.86 -19.94 -5.51
CA PRO A 168 -2.16 -19.61 -6.77
C PRO A 168 -2.19 -18.11 -7.16
N LYS A 169 -2.98 -17.27 -6.50
CA LYS A 169 -3.20 -15.87 -6.89
C LYS A 169 -1.93 -15.02 -6.86
N ASP A 170 -1.05 -15.25 -5.90
CA ASP A 170 0.24 -14.55 -5.82
C ASP A 170 1.06 -14.77 -7.10
N VAL A 171 1.18 -16.01 -7.57
CA VAL A 171 1.92 -16.35 -8.80
C VAL A 171 1.26 -15.76 -10.05
N GLU A 172 -0.07 -15.78 -10.11
CA GLU A 172 -0.83 -15.24 -11.25
C GLU A 172 -0.66 -13.70 -11.33
N ILE A 173 -0.76 -12.99 -10.19
CA ILE A 173 -0.56 -11.54 -10.13
C ILE A 173 0.89 -11.17 -10.44
N ILE A 174 1.87 -11.93 -9.91
CA ILE A 174 3.29 -11.76 -10.23
C ILE A 174 3.51 -11.88 -11.74
N SER A 175 2.90 -12.88 -12.38
CA SER A 175 3.00 -13.08 -13.82
C SER A 175 2.46 -11.89 -14.60
N GLU A 176 1.31 -11.34 -14.19
CA GLU A 176 0.74 -10.15 -14.84
C GLU A 176 1.63 -8.90 -14.63
N ALA A 177 2.17 -8.69 -13.43
CA ALA A 177 3.12 -7.61 -13.18
C ALA A 177 4.40 -7.75 -14.01
N GLY A 178 4.87 -8.99 -14.21
CA GLY A 178 6.02 -9.29 -15.06
C GLY A 178 5.81 -9.01 -16.55
N ARG A 179 4.55 -9.06 -17.02
CA ARG A 179 4.19 -8.72 -18.42
C ARG A 179 4.20 -7.21 -18.68
N VAL A 180 4.15 -6.39 -17.65
CA VAL A 180 4.29 -4.94 -17.78
C VAL A 180 5.76 -4.57 -17.94
N THR A 181 6.27 -4.63 -19.16
CA THR A 181 7.69 -4.36 -19.47
C THR A 181 7.96 -2.92 -19.89
N ASP A 182 6.93 -2.22 -20.37
CA ASP A 182 7.02 -0.83 -20.82
C ASP A 182 6.34 0.09 -19.79
N PHE A 183 7.12 0.95 -19.16
CA PHE A 183 6.61 1.96 -18.22
C PHE A 183 5.71 3.01 -18.89
N ALA A 184 5.86 3.24 -20.21
CA ALA A 184 4.99 4.15 -20.96
C ALA A 184 3.58 3.58 -21.19
N ALA A 185 3.43 2.24 -21.13
CA ALA A 185 2.14 1.57 -21.28
C ALA A 185 1.32 1.52 -19.99
N ILE A 186 1.91 1.91 -18.84
CA ILE A 186 1.19 1.99 -17.58
C ILE A 186 0.17 3.12 -17.65
N LYS A 187 -1.10 2.79 -17.44
CA LYS A 187 -2.17 3.77 -17.49
C LYS A 187 -2.11 4.70 -16.29
N LYS A 188 -2.27 5.99 -16.53
CA LYS A 188 -2.32 7.05 -15.51
C LYS A 188 -3.51 7.96 -15.73
N MET A 189 -4.03 8.51 -14.63
CA MET A 189 -5.12 9.46 -14.60
C MET A 189 -4.80 10.51 -13.54
N SER A 190 -5.19 11.76 -13.75
CA SER A 190 -5.06 12.77 -12.70
C SER A 190 -6.08 12.53 -11.57
N LEU A 191 -5.80 13.09 -10.39
CA LEU A 191 -6.70 12.99 -9.25
C LEU A 191 -8.06 13.66 -9.55
N GLU A 192 -8.04 14.79 -10.25
CA GLU A 192 -9.23 15.53 -10.66
C GLU A 192 -10.11 14.69 -11.60
N GLU A 193 -9.51 14.09 -12.62
CA GLU A 193 -10.22 13.20 -13.54
C GLU A 193 -10.79 11.97 -12.83
N ALA A 194 -9.99 11.34 -11.96
CA ALA A 194 -10.41 10.16 -11.21
C ALA A 194 -11.59 10.46 -10.27
N LYS A 195 -11.58 11.61 -9.59
CA LYS A 195 -12.69 12.08 -8.76
C LYS A 195 -13.92 12.44 -9.59
N ALA A 196 -13.74 13.14 -10.70
CA ALA A 196 -14.84 13.51 -11.60
C ALA A 196 -15.52 12.28 -12.21
N ALA A 197 -14.76 11.21 -12.48
CA ALA A 197 -15.27 9.94 -12.95
C ALA A 197 -15.90 9.06 -11.86
N GLY A 198 -15.82 9.47 -10.57
CA GLY A 198 -16.27 8.65 -9.44
C GLY A 198 -15.42 7.42 -9.15
N LEU A 199 -14.18 7.39 -9.68
CA LEU A 199 -13.24 6.26 -9.57
C LEU A 199 -12.22 6.45 -8.43
N TYR A 200 -12.25 7.57 -7.72
CA TYR A 200 -11.44 7.83 -6.54
C TYR A 200 -12.33 8.34 -5.40
N GLU A 201 -12.41 7.57 -4.33
CA GLU A 201 -13.21 7.91 -3.16
C GLU A 201 -12.33 7.89 -1.90
N VAL A 202 -12.41 8.95 -1.10
CA VAL A 202 -11.75 9.01 0.20
C VAL A 202 -12.66 8.38 1.24
N ILE A 203 -12.15 7.40 1.98
CA ILE A 203 -12.85 6.72 3.08
C ILE A 203 -12.12 7.01 4.41
N GLY A 204 -12.82 6.85 5.52
CA GLY A 204 -12.25 7.12 6.85
C GLY A 204 -13.26 6.83 7.95
N ALA A 205 -13.83 7.90 8.57
CA ALA A 205 -14.64 7.81 9.76
C ALA A 205 -15.80 6.80 9.70
N ASP A 206 -16.48 6.68 8.56
CA ASP A 206 -17.58 5.73 8.39
C ASP A 206 -17.12 4.27 8.49
N ILE A 207 -15.95 3.98 7.95
CA ILE A 207 -15.33 2.64 8.06
C ILE A 207 -14.80 2.42 9.47
N ASP A 208 -14.14 3.43 10.06
CA ASP A 208 -13.65 3.38 11.44
C ASP A 208 -14.80 3.06 12.42
N ASP A 209 -15.98 3.68 12.25
CA ASP A 209 -17.15 3.47 13.09
C ASP A 209 -17.67 2.03 13.02
N LYS A 210 -17.77 1.50 11.81
CA LYS A 210 -18.16 0.11 11.56
C LYS A 210 -17.13 -0.88 12.12
N TYR A 211 -15.84 -0.58 11.95
CA TYR A 211 -14.74 -1.39 12.49
C TYR A 211 -14.79 -1.41 14.03
N MET A 212 -14.93 -0.27 14.68
CA MET A 212 -15.09 -0.18 16.14
C MET A 212 -16.33 -0.96 16.63
N ALA A 213 -17.45 -0.85 15.92
CA ALA A 213 -18.66 -1.60 16.25
C ALA A 213 -18.43 -3.13 16.14
N ALA A 214 -17.65 -3.59 15.15
CA ALA A 214 -17.28 -4.99 15.02
C ALA A 214 -16.35 -5.44 16.15
N LEU A 215 -15.33 -4.65 16.50
CA LEU A 215 -14.41 -4.94 17.59
C LEU A 215 -15.11 -5.06 18.95
N LYS A 216 -16.07 -4.19 19.23
CA LYS A 216 -16.84 -4.25 20.49
C LYS A 216 -17.62 -5.55 20.66
N LYS A 217 -18.07 -6.19 19.58
CA LYS A 217 -18.74 -7.50 19.63
C LYS A 217 -17.80 -8.65 20.03
N LEU A 218 -16.48 -8.44 19.95
CA LEU A 218 -15.47 -9.43 20.34
C LEU A 218 -15.11 -9.38 21.82
N VAL A 219 -15.67 -8.42 22.56
CA VAL A 219 -15.45 -8.29 24.01
C VAL A 219 -16.27 -9.36 24.73
N LEU A 220 -15.58 -10.38 25.25
CA LEU A 220 -16.22 -11.54 25.88
C LEU A 220 -16.72 -11.25 27.31
N HIS A 221 -16.06 -10.36 28.05
CA HIS A 221 -16.32 -10.10 29.47
C HIS A 221 -16.40 -8.59 29.74
N PRO A 222 -17.42 -7.88 29.24
CA PRO A 222 -17.58 -6.45 29.45
C PRO A 222 -17.75 -6.07 30.95
N GLU A 223 -18.34 -6.96 31.75
CA GLU A 223 -18.47 -6.80 33.20
C GLU A 223 -17.11 -6.76 33.91
N ALA A 224 -16.16 -7.56 33.49
CA ALA A 224 -14.81 -7.55 34.05
C ALA A 224 -14.07 -6.26 33.72
N ILE A 225 -14.24 -5.76 32.49
CA ILE A 225 -13.71 -4.46 32.07
C ILE A 225 -14.29 -3.38 32.96
N LYS A 226 -15.60 -3.30 33.09
CA LYS A 226 -16.30 -2.27 33.89
C LYS A 226 -15.85 -2.31 35.36
N ALA A 227 -15.65 -3.49 35.93
CA ALA A 227 -15.22 -3.65 37.32
C ALA A 227 -13.78 -3.19 37.59
N GLN A 228 -12.91 -3.19 36.57
CA GLN A 228 -11.48 -2.88 36.71
C GLN A 228 -11.06 -1.58 36.01
N ALA A 229 -11.89 -1.01 35.14
CA ALA A 229 -11.53 0.11 34.28
C ALA A 229 -10.94 1.32 35.06
N SER A 230 -11.52 1.66 36.21
CA SER A 230 -11.03 2.76 37.05
C SER A 230 -9.67 2.49 37.72
N LYS A 231 -9.27 1.24 37.84
CA LYS A 231 -7.99 0.82 38.46
C LYS A 231 -6.87 0.61 37.45
N LEU A 232 -7.24 0.38 36.17
CA LEU A 232 -6.26 0.15 35.13
C LEU A 232 -5.53 1.45 34.78
N LYS A 233 -4.19 1.34 34.70
CA LYS A 233 -3.31 2.41 34.21
C LYS A 233 -2.54 1.85 33.04
N ILE A 234 -2.81 2.37 31.83
CA ILE A 234 -2.19 1.91 30.60
C ILE A 234 -1.28 3.03 30.10
N VAL A 235 0.00 2.68 29.84
CA VAL A 235 0.93 3.49 29.06
C VAL A 235 0.96 2.85 27.67
N TYR A 236 0.57 3.60 26.66
CA TYR A 236 0.51 3.12 25.29
C TYR A 236 1.33 4.02 24.37
N THR A 237 2.19 3.42 23.55
CA THR A 237 2.90 4.09 22.47
C THR A 237 2.58 3.43 21.13
N PRO A 238 2.16 4.19 20.11
CA PRO A 238 1.93 3.67 18.77
C PRO A 238 3.20 3.58 17.91
N LEU A 239 4.33 4.05 18.41
CA LEU A 239 5.58 4.17 17.64
C LEU A 239 6.21 2.80 17.30
N HIS A 240 6.44 2.53 16.00
CA HIS A 240 6.24 3.38 14.83
C HIS A 240 5.13 2.84 13.91
N GLY A 241 4.03 2.39 14.50
CA GLY A 241 2.91 1.74 13.79
C GLY A 241 1.73 2.67 13.54
N THR A 242 0.58 2.07 13.27
CA THR A 242 -0.66 2.73 12.86
C THR A 242 -1.76 2.70 13.92
N GLY A 243 -1.46 2.21 15.13
CA GLY A 243 -2.43 1.96 16.19
C GLY A 243 -2.89 3.18 16.98
N ASN A 244 -2.33 4.39 16.76
CA ASN A 244 -2.62 5.56 17.59
C ASN A 244 -4.13 5.83 17.71
N VAL A 245 -4.81 6.04 16.60
CA VAL A 245 -6.24 6.37 16.58
C VAL A 245 -7.10 5.18 17.02
N PRO A 246 -7.02 3.99 16.39
CA PRO A 246 -7.93 2.89 16.68
C PRO A 246 -7.76 2.32 18.10
N VAL A 247 -6.52 2.17 18.60
CA VAL A 247 -6.30 1.64 19.96
C VAL A 247 -6.79 2.61 21.03
N ARG A 248 -6.48 3.89 20.89
CA ARG A 248 -7.00 4.91 21.84
C ARG A 248 -8.51 5.00 21.81
N ARG A 249 -9.10 4.88 20.63
CA ARG A 249 -10.56 4.92 20.46
C ARG A 249 -11.22 3.72 21.13
N VAL A 250 -10.76 2.49 20.87
CA VAL A 250 -11.36 1.29 21.47
C VAL A 250 -11.22 1.29 22.99
N LEU A 251 -10.08 1.70 23.53
CA LEU A 251 -9.89 1.81 24.98
C LEU A 251 -10.85 2.82 25.59
N LYS A 252 -11.05 3.99 24.96
CA LYS A 252 -12.00 5.01 25.40
C LYS A 252 -13.43 4.50 25.35
N GLU A 253 -13.84 3.83 24.27
CA GLU A 253 -15.19 3.31 24.08
C GLU A 253 -15.52 2.14 25.02
N LEU A 254 -14.50 1.43 25.50
CA LEU A 254 -14.61 0.38 26.52
C LEU A 254 -14.50 0.96 27.95
N GLU A 255 -14.45 2.29 28.11
CA GLU A 255 -14.30 2.96 29.41
C GLU A 255 -13.04 2.53 30.21
N ILE A 256 -12.07 1.92 29.54
CA ILE A 256 -10.78 1.58 30.12
C ILE A 256 -9.96 2.85 30.29
N GLY A 257 -9.56 3.16 31.51
CA GLY A 257 -8.85 4.31 32.04
C GLY A 257 -8.03 5.17 31.06
N ARG A 258 -7.49 6.29 31.51
CA ARG A 258 -6.76 7.22 30.62
C ARG A 258 -5.52 6.53 30.02
N ALA A 259 -5.56 6.27 28.70
CA ALA A 259 -4.34 6.01 27.96
C ALA A 259 -3.53 7.33 27.88
N HIS A 260 -2.38 7.37 28.52
CA HIS A 260 -1.41 8.44 28.31
C HIS A 260 -0.51 8.05 27.14
N VAL A 261 -0.46 8.92 26.15
CA VAL A 261 0.45 8.82 24.99
C VAL A 261 1.74 9.57 25.32
#